data_9bc2d4385cda22aba0e70fe99be2959e
#
_entry.id   9bc2d4385cda22aba0e70fe99be2959e
#
_cell.length_a   1.000
_cell.length_b   1.000
_cell.length_c   1.000
_cell.angle_alpha   90.00
_cell.angle_beta   90.00
_cell.angle_gamma   90.00
#
_symmetry.space_group_name_H-M   'P 1'
#
loop_
_entity.id
_entity.type
_entity.pdbx_description
1 polymer ?
#
loop_
_entity_poly.entity_id
_entity_poly.type
_entity_poly.pdbx_seq_one_letter_code
_entity_poly.pdbx_strand_id
1 'polypeptide(L)'
;DSKFTIAELRELGNLNNYTPTVNCKSNTLEDILKDTEIDTKVKKNIELLLSFKNLNNIKKNKIVFDFLLTPYKINGKEKVESITFKKSKIVNNKLELTNETETIKTNLVISAIGYKVNAIKGIDLDPTKSFYANENGHIKNNIYTNGWASGASVGVIGSNKIGAALLVKKILEEIKSSKNSPREDLISFFKDNNINYIDKSSWNKINDIEQSQADKNFTRKKLVNIEDIFKKLSI
;
A
#
# COMPACT_ATOMS: atom_id res chain seq x y z
N ASP A 1 -1.89 -12.30 9.60
CA ASP A 1 -1.64 -12.00 8.17
C ASP A 1 -0.84 -10.71 7.98
N SER A 2 0.42 -10.72 8.39
CA SER A 2 1.32 -9.60 8.05
C SER A 2 1.55 -9.55 6.53
N LYS A 3 1.55 -8.33 5.97
CA LYS A 3 1.60 -8.12 4.52
C LYS A 3 2.99 -7.80 3.98
N PHE A 4 4.01 -7.73 4.83
CA PHE A 4 5.38 -7.50 4.39
C PHE A 4 5.98 -8.73 3.67
N THR A 5 6.83 -8.46 2.69
CA THR A 5 7.59 -9.49 2.02
C THR A 5 8.83 -9.87 2.83
N ILE A 6 9.40 -11.04 2.55
CA ILE A 6 10.65 -11.48 3.20
C ILE A 6 11.82 -10.53 2.90
N ALA A 7 11.81 -9.85 1.75
CA ALA A 7 12.84 -8.88 1.37
C ALA A 7 12.77 -7.63 2.27
N GLU A 8 11.59 -7.05 2.42
CA GLU A 8 11.35 -5.89 3.30
C GLU A 8 11.73 -6.21 4.75
N LEU A 9 11.35 -7.39 5.24
CA LEU A 9 11.66 -7.81 6.60
C LEU A 9 13.19 -7.99 6.80
N ARG A 10 13.92 -8.51 5.79
CA ARG A 10 15.40 -8.62 5.84
C ARG A 10 16.09 -7.26 5.89
N GLU A 11 15.59 -6.27 5.16
CA GLU A 11 16.15 -4.92 5.19
C GLU A 11 16.16 -4.34 6.60
N LEU A 12 15.12 -4.59 7.39
CA LEU A 12 15.07 -4.15 8.79
C LEU A 12 16.17 -4.78 9.65
N GLY A 13 16.57 -6.03 9.35
CA GLY A 13 17.70 -6.71 10.00
C GLY A 13 19.07 -6.08 9.67
N ASN A 14 19.18 -5.42 8.53
CA ASN A 14 20.41 -4.84 8.02
C ASN A 14 20.64 -3.37 8.40
N LEU A 15 19.68 -2.73 9.10
CA LEU A 15 19.82 -1.33 9.51
C LEU A 15 20.99 -1.14 10.49
N ASN A 16 21.86 -0.17 10.22
CA ASN A 16 23.10 0.02 10.98
C ASN A 16 22.89 0.39 12.46
N ASN A 17 21.85 1.19 12.76
CA ASN A 17 21.63 1.78 14.06
C ASN A 17 20.43 1.18 14.82
N TYR A 18 19.77 0.17 14.26
CA TYR A 18 18.55 -0.42 14.83
C TYR A 18 18.67 -1.93 14.94
N THR A 19 18.20 -2.47 16.05
CA THR A 19 18.04 -3.92 16.24
C THR A 19 16.55 -4.27 16.14
N PRO A 20 16.13 -5.10 15.18
CA PRO A 20 14.79 -5.64 15.17
C PRO A 20 14.61 -6.62 16.33
N THR A 21 13.50 -6.54 17.03
CA THR A 21 13.13 -7.43 18.14
C THR A 21 11.67 -7.81 18.01
N VAL A 22 11.33 -8.98 18.50
CA VAL A 22 9.95 -9.48 18.49
C VAL A 22 9.45 -9.59 19.92
N ASN A 23 8.38 -8.84 20.20
CA ASN A 23 7.66 -8.93 21.46
C ASN A 23 6.43 -9.82 21.25
N CYS A 24 6.59 -11.10 21.43
CA CYS A 24 5.51 -12.08 21.34
C CYS A 24 5.47 -12.89 22.63
N LYS A 25 4.30 -13.08 23.21
CA LYS A 25 4.12 -14.00 24.33
C LYS A 25 4.60 -15.38 23.89
N SER A 26 5.19 -16.11 24.79
CA SER A 26 5.86 -17.40 24.60
C SER A 26 5.21 -18.30 23.53
N ASN A 27 6.03 -18.78 22.63
CA ASN A 27 5.78 -19.83 21.66
C ASN A 27 4.71 -19.63 20.57
N THR A 28 4.05 -18.46 20.48
CA THR A 28 3.00 -18.25 19.44
C THR A 28 3.54 -18.39 18.01
N LEU A 29 4.73 -17.87 17.73
CA LEU A 29 5.33 -17.98 16.39
C LEU A 29 5.88 -19.39 16.15
N GLU A 30 6.49 -19.99 17.15
CA GLU A 30 6.99 -21.36 17.14
C GLU A 30 5.83 -22.37 16.95
N ASP A 31 4.68 -22.12 17.59
CA ASP A 31 3.50 -22.98 17.45
C ASP A 31 2.89 -22.93 16.04
N ILE A 32 2.88 -21.76 15.42
CA ILE A 32 2.43 -21.63 14.02
C ILE A 32 3.33 -22.43 13.07
N LEU A 33 4.63 -22.53 13.34
CA LEU A 33 5.55 -23.32 12.51
C LEU A 33 5.32 -24.85 12.58
N LYS A 34 4.59 -25.32 13.60
CA LYS A 34 4.21 -26.74 13.71
C LYS A 34 3.10 -27.14 12.74
N ASP A 35 2.37 -26.17 12.19
CA ASP A 35 1.36 -26.41 11.18
C ASP A 35 2.02 -26.84 9.86
N THR A 36 1.73 -28.04 9.39
CA THR A 36 2.31 -28.63 8.16
C THR A 36 1.71 -28.02 6.88
N GLU A 37 0.56 -27.37 6.96
CA GLU A 37 -0.14 -26.75 5.82
C GLU A 37 0.16 -25.25 5.68
N ILE A 38 1.09 -24.72 6.48
CA ILE A 38 1.45 -23.29 6.44
C ILE A 38 2.02 -22.88 5.07
N ASP A 39 1.55 -21.77 4.55
CA ASP A 39 2.11 -21.16 3.32
C ASP A 39 3.62 -20.91 3.46
N THR A 40 4.37 -21.27 2.43
CA THR A 40 5.85 -21.17 2.42
C THR A 40 6.36 -19.74 2.66
N LYS A 41 5.61 -18.72 2.21
CA LYS A 41 6.00 -17.31 2.44
C LYS A 41 5.79 -16.93 3.90
N VAL A 42 4.68 -17.36 4.48
CA VAL A 42 4.38 -17.15 5.91
C VAL A 42 5.46 -17.84 6.77
N LYS A 43 5.79 -19.10 6.46
CA LYS A 43 6.84 -19.84 7.14
C LYS A 43 8.19 -19.09 7.14
N LYS A 44 8.64 -18.64 5.97
CA LYS A 44 9.90 -17.88 5.85
C LYS A 44 9.89 -16.58 6.64
N ASN A 45 8.77 -15.86 6.67
CA ASN A 45 8.64 -14.65 7.47
C ASN A 45 8.72 -14.93 8.96
N ILE A 46 8.07 -16.00 9.45
CA ILE A 46 8.12 -16.40 10.86
C ILE A 46 9.52 -16.85 11.26
N GLU A 47 10.19 -17.65 10.45
CA GLU A 47 11.59 -18.07 10.69
C GLU A 47 12.53 -16.86 10.83
N LEU A 48 12.35 -15.84 9.98
CA LEU A 48 13.13 -14.62 10.06
C LEU A 48 12.80 -13.78 11.30
N LEU A 49 11.52 -13.65 11.66
CA LEU A 49 11.10 -12.98 12.91
C LEU A 49 11.68 -13.68 14.14
N LEU A 50 11.68 -15.00 14.18
CA LEU A 50 12.29 -15.77 15.25
C LEU A 50 13.81 -15.54 15.33
N SER A 51 14.48 -15.38 14.19
CA SER A 51 15.91 -15.03 14.18
C SER A 51 16.18 -13.68 14.85
N PHE A 52 15.27 -12.71 14.71
CA PHE A 52 15.38 -11.41 15.39
C PHE A 52 15.23 -11.51 16.92
N LYS A 53 14.47 -12.48 17.42
CA LYS A 53 14.32 -12.75 18.87
C LYS A 53 15.65 -13.15 19.53
N ASN A 54 16.54 -13.77 18.75
CA ASN A 54 17.79 -14.37 19.24
C ASN A 54 19.06 -13.55 18.87
N LEU A 55 18.90 -12.28 18.47
CA LEU A 55 20.04 -11.44 18.12
C LEU A 55 20.87 -11.06 19.36
N ASN A 56 22.16 -11.40 19.36
CA ASN A 56 23.10 -11.10 20.44
C ASN A 56 23.68 -9.67 20.37
N ASN A 57 23.67 -9.05 19.19
CA ASN A 57 24.24 -7.71 19.00
C ASN A 57 23.15 -6.64 19.06
N ILE A 58 22.91 -6.09 20.26
CA ILE A 58 21.90 -5.06 20.50
C ILE A 58 22.48 -3.69 20.17
N LYS A 59 21.94 -3.06 19.13
CA LYS A 59 22.26 -1.68 18.72
C LYS A 59 21.53 -0.66 19.62
N LYS A 60 21.92 0.62 19.51
CA LYS A 60 21.39 1.72 20.33
C LYS A 60 19.86 1.84 20.28
N ASN A 61 19.27 1.65 19.10
CA ASN A 61 17.82 1.78 18.87
C ASN A 61 17.20 0.41 18.57
N LYS A 62 15.90 0.29 18.79
CA LYS A 62 15.15 -0.95 18.55
C LYS A 62 13.98 -0.69 17.58
N ILE A 63 13.69 -1.68 16.76
CA ILE A 63 12.42 -1.82 16.05
C ILE A 63 11.70 -3.00 16.69
N VAL A 64 10.59 -2.74 17.36
CA VAL A 64 9.84 -3.78 18.08
C VAL A 64 8.64 -4.21 17.24
N PHE A 65 8.56 -5.50 16.96
CA PHE A 65 7.38 -6.12 16.36
C PHE A 65 6.47 -6.62 17.48
N ASP A 66 5.38 -5.90 17.70
CA ASP A 66 4.32 -6.29 18.62
C ASP A 66 3.16 -6.90 17.85
N PHE A 67 2.82 -8.14 18.19
CA PHE A 67 1.72 -8.86 17.56
C PHE A 67 0.49 -8.90 18.48
N LEU A 68 -0.68 -9.15 17.86
CA LEU A 68 -1.97 -9.26 18.56
C LEU A 68 -2.36 -7.98 19.33
N LEU A 69 -1.94 -6.83 18.81
CA LEU A 69 -2.32 -5.51 19.30
C LEU A 69 -3.17 -4.80 18.24
N THR A 70 -4.43 -4.52 18.54
CA THR A 70 -5.35 -3.78 17.65
C THR A 70 -5.41 -2.33 18.12
N PRO A 71 -5.08 -1.34 17.28
CA PRO A 71 -5.19 0.08 17.63
C PRO A 71 -6.60 0.42 18.08
N TYR A 72 -6.72 1.08 19.24
CA TYR A 72 -7.99 1.43 19.84
C TYR A 72 -8.19 2.94 19.97
N LYS A 73 -7.19 3.64 20.54
CA LYS A 73 -7.29 5.07 20.79
C LYS A 73 -5.92 5.74 20.76
N ILE A 74 -5.85 6.90 20.10
CA ILE A 74 -4.71 7.82 20.19
C ILE A 74 -5.03 8.82 21.30
N ASN A 75 -4.10 9.03 22.22
CA ASN A 75 -4.26 9.91 23.37
C ASN A 75 -3.34 11.14 23.21
N GLY A 76 -3.80 12.26 23.77
CA GLY A 76 -3.14 13.56 23.75
C GLY A 76 -4.17 14.67 23.48
N LYS A 77 -3.81 15.92 23.78
CA LYS A 77 -4.67 17.09 23.53
C LYS A 77 -4.22 17.84 22.27
N GLU A 78 -3.05 18.45 22.30
CA GLU A 78 -2.49 19.22 21.17
C GLU A 78 -1.54 18.40 20.31
N LYS A 79 -0.96 17.35 20.88
CA LYS A 79 -0.03 16.45 20.22
C LYS A 79 -0.28 15.02 20.69
N VAL A 80 0.21 14.06 19.92
CA VAL A 80 0.19 12.65 20.33
C VAL A 80 1.09 12.44 21.53
N GLU A 81 0.57 11.80 22.58
CA GLU A 81 1.29 11.45 23.81
C GLU A 81 1.40 9.94 24.00
N SER A 82 0.40 9.20 23.54
CA SER A 82 0.40 7.73 23.56
C SER A 82 -0.62 7.16 22.62
N ILE A 83 -0.51 5.86 22.35
CA ILE A 83 -1.51 5.05 21.68
C ILE A 83 -1.92 3.88 22.58
N THR A 84 -3.23 3.65 22.70
CA THR A 84 -3.80 2.51 23.41
C THR A 84 -4.24 1.45 22.40
N PHE A 85 -3.85 0.21 22.63
CA PHE A 85 -4.23 -0.96 21.88
C PHE A 85 -5.15 -1.84 22.72
N LYS A 86 -6.09 -2.54 22.07
CA LYS A 86 -6.73 -3.72 22.63
C LYS A 86 -5.89 -4.95 22.30
N LYS A 87 -5.66 -5.80 23.29
CA LYS A 87 -5.03 -7.09 23.04
C LYS A 87 -6.01 -8.00 22.31
N SER A 88 -5.47 -8.83 21.45
CA SER A 88 -6.23 -9.78 20.64
C SER A 88 -5.70 -11.18 20.86
N LYS A 89 -6.52 -12.17 20.56
CA LYS A 89 -6.16 -13.59 20.53
C LYS A 89 -6.66 -14.22 19.24
N ILE A 90 -6.07 -15.32 18.85
CA ILE A 90 -6.54 -16.10 17.69
C ILE A 90 -7.38 -17.27 18.22
N VAL A 91 -8.63 -17.34 17.77
CA VAL A 91 -9.57 -18.42 18.09
C VAL A 91 -10.17 -18.92 16.77
N ASN A 92 -10.03 -20.20 16.49
CA ASN A 92 -10.50 -20.82 15.24
C ASN A 92 -10.05 -20.05 13.97
N ASN A 93 -8.77 -19.69 13.91
CA ASN A 93 -8.15 -18.90 12.84
C ASN A 93 -8.75 -17.49 12.64
N LYS A 94 -9.50 -16.98 13.62
CA LYS A 94 -10.05 -15.62 13.62
C LYS A 94 -9.45 -14.79 14.75
N LEU A 95 -9.21 -13.50 14.46
CA LEU A 95 -8.77 -12.55 15.45
C LEU A 95 -9.95 -12.11 16.31
N GLU A 96 -9.87 -12.31 17.61
CA GLU A 96 -10.84 -11.84 18.59
C GLU A 96 -10.22 -10.82 19.52
N LEU A 97 -10.92 -9.71 19.76
CA LEU A 97 -10.51 -8.70 20.72
C LEU A 97 -10.76 -9.21 22.14
N THR A 98 -9.83 -8.90 23.04
CA THR A 98 -10.02 -9.11 24.48
C THR A 98 -10.42 -7.80 25.18
N ASN A 99 -10.74 -7.87 26.47
CA ASN A 99 -10.99 -6.68 27.28
C ASN A 99 -9.67 -6.03 27.79
N GLU A 100 -8.54 -6.69 27.59
CA GLU A 100 -7.25 -6.15 28.01
C GLU A 100 -6.76 -5.07 27.07
N THR A 101 -6.16 -4.05 27.63
CA THR A 101 -5.53 -2.96 26.87
C THR A 101 -4.06 -2.83 27.21
N GLU A 102 -3.32 -2.25 26.27
CA GLU A 102 -1.92 -1.87 26.46
C GLU A 102 -1.72 -0.46 25.91
N THR A 103 -1.04 0.40 26.65
CA THR A 103 -0.79 1.78 26.23
C THR A 103 0.70 2.01 26.07
N ILE A 104 1.09 2.45 24.87
CA ILE A 104 2.48 2.75 24.52
C ILE A 104 2.64 4.26 24.42
N LYS A 105 3.58 4.84 25.17
CA LYS A 105 3.94 6.26 25.08
C LYS A 105 4.64 6.51 23.73
N THR A 106 4.18 7.49 22.99
CA THR A 106 4.78 7.91 21.73
C THR A 106 4.37 9.34 21.40
N ASN A 107 5.19 10.02 20.64
CA ASN A 107 4.91 11.35 20.08
C ASN A 107 4.62 11.34 18.58
N LEU A 108 4.66 10.17 17.94
CA LEU A 108 4.36 10.00 16.52
C LEU A 108 3.63 8.67 16.31
N VAL A 109 2.53 8.72 15.55
CA VAL A 109 1.80 7.54 15.07
C VAL A 109 1.71 7.61 13.55
N ILE A 110 2.17 6.57 12.88
CA ILE A 110 2.09 6.43 11.41
C ILE A 110 1.15 5.28 11.10
N SER A 111 0.05 5.58 10.40
CA SER A 111 -0.91 4.57 9.96
C SER A 111 -0.39 3.88 8.69
N ALA A 112 -0.19 2.56 8.76
CA ALA A 112 0.22 1.71 7.65
C ALA A 112 -0.72 0.50 7.49
N ILE A 113 -2.03 0.74 7.61
CA ILE A 113 -3.08 -0.30 7.67
C ILE A 113 -3.65 -0.66 6.28
N GLY A 114 -3.00 -0.24 5.20
CA GLY A 114 -3.43 -0.43 3.82
C GLY A 114 -4.17 0.76 3.24
N TYR A 115 -4.62 0.62 2.00
CA TYR A 115 -5.30 1.66 1.25
C TYR A 115 -6.73 1.22 0.91
N LYS A 116 -7.59 2.20 0.78
CA LYS A 116 -8.92 2.05 0.19
C LYS A 116 -8.98 2.89 -1.08
N VAL A 117 -9.54 2.33 -2.14
CA VAL A 117 -9.79 3.06 -3.39
C VAL A 117 -10.86 4.12 -3.15
N ASN A 118 -10.64 5.33 -3.66
CA ASN A 118 -11.66 6.36 -3.68
C ASN A 118 -12.75 5.98 -4.67
N ALA A 119 -14.01 6.06 -4.24
CA ALA A 119 -15.14 5.75 -5.11
C ALA A 119 -15.24 6.76 -6.26
N ILE A 120 -15.41 6.25 -7.47
CA ILE A 120 -15.77 7.04 -8.66
C ILE A 120 -17.26 6.89 -8.86
N LYS A 121 -17.98 8.00 -9.07
CA LYS A 121 -19.44 7.98 -9.29
C LYS A 121 -19.79 7.03 -10.45
N GLY A 122 -20.70 6.10 -10.18
CA GLY A 122 -21.15 5.13 -11.17
C GLY A 122 -20.27 3.88 -11.32
N ILE A 123 -19.23 3.73 -10.50
CA ILE A 123 -18.40 2.52 -10.42
C ILE A 123 -18.47 1.95 -9.01
N ASP A 124 -18.90 0.69 -8.90
CA ASP A 124 -19.15 0.07 -7.62
C ASP A 124 -17.87 -0.46 -6.98
N LEU A 125 -17.72 -0.21 -5.69
CA LEU A 125 -16.70 -0.87 -4.86
C LEU A 125 -17.21 -2.24 -4.42
N ASP A 126 -16.29 -3.18 -4.23
CA ASP A 126 -16.62 -4.44 -3.55
C ASP A 126 -17.08 -4.12 -2.12
N PRO A 127 -18.25 -4.58 -1.69
CA PRO A 127 -18.81 -4.20 -0.39
C PRO A 127 -17.98 -4.67 0.81
N THR A 128 -17.14 -5.68 0.63
CA THR A 128 -16.34 -6.29 1.69
C THR A 128 -14.85 -5.97 1.59
N LYS A 129 -14.42 -5.35 0.47
CA LYS A 129 -13.02 -5.13 0.15
C LYS A 129 -12.74 -3.65 -0.11
N SER A 130 -11.48 -3.30 -0.23
CA SER A 130 -11.04 -1.92 -0.40
C SER A 130 -10.74 -1.54 -1.85
N PHE A 131 -11.33 -2.25 -2.83
CA PHE A 131 -11.10 -2.08 -4.25
C PHE A 131 -12.41 -2.20 -5.05
N TYR A 132 -12.37 -1.93 -6.37
CA TYR A 132 -13.55 -2.01 -7.23
C TYR A 132 -14.00 -3.46 -7.42
N ALA A 133 -15.31 -3.69 -7.38
CA ALA A 133 -15.92 -4.95 -7.80
C ALA A 133 -15.55 -5.22 -9.27
N ASN A 134 -14.87 -6.32 -9.54
CA ASN A 134 -14.42 -6.66 -10.89
C ASN A 134 -14.22 -8.17 -11.07
N GLU A 135 -14.29 -8.61 -12.31
CA GLU A 135 -13.95 -9.98 -12.71
C GLU A 135 -12.71 -9.94 -13.63
N ASN A 136 -11.57 -10.37 -13.10
CA ASN A 136 -10.29 -10.35 -13.82
C ASN A 136 -9.97 -8.99 -14.45
N GLY A 137 -10.22 -7.92 -13.70
CA GLY A 137 -10.00 -6.54 -14.14
C GLY A 137 -11.13 -5.91 -14.95
N HIS A 138 -12.17 -6.64 -15.36
CA HIS A 138 -13.35 -6.08 -16.00
C HIS A 138 -14.39 -5.68 -14.94
N ILE A 139 -14.87 -4.44 -14.98
CA ILE A 139 -15.91 -3.94 -14.08
C ILE A 139 -17.28 -4.05 -14.76
N LYS A 140 -17.50 -3.29 -15.83
CA LYS A 140 -18.72 -3.30 -16.62
C LYS A 140 -18.50 -2.60 -17.96
N ASN A 141 -19.24 -2.97 -18.98
CA ASN A 141 -19.13 -2.37 -20.32
C ASN A 141 -17.66 -2.30 -20.79
N ASN A 142 -17.18 -1.09 -21.11
CA ASN A 142 -15.79 -0.82 -21.50
C ASN A 142 -14.94 -0.23 -20.33
N ILE A 143 -15.33 -0.49 -19.09
CA ILE A 143 -14.62 -0.03 -17.90
C ILE A 143 -13.82 -1.18 -17.29
N TYR A 144 -12.54 -0.94 -17.12
CA TYR A 144 -11.58 -1.91 -16.60
C TYR A 144 -10.80 -1.31 -15.44
N THR A 145 -10.26 -2.16 -14.60
CA THR A 145 -9.41 -1.77 -13.46
C THR A 145 -8.17 -2.66 -13.40
N ASN A 146 -7.06 -2.12 -12.90
CA ASN A 146 -5.81 -2.85 -12.75
C ASN A 146 -5.03 -2.41 -11.51
N GLY A 147 -4.02 -3.18 -11.14
CA GLY A 147 -3.17 -2.89 -9.99
C GLY A 147 -3.95 -2.90 -8.67
N TRP A 148 -3.62 -1.99 -7.77
CA TRP A 148 -4.24 -1.95 -6.44
C TRP A 148 -5.75 -1.64 -6.46
N ALA A 149 -6.23 -1.01 -7.51
CA ALA A 149 -7.65 -0.71 -7.66
C ALA A 149 -8.50 -1.94 -8.06
N SER A 150 -7.89 -2.99 -8.62
CA SER A 150 -8.54 -4.25 -8.99
C SER A 150 -8.43 -5.35 -7.95
N GLY A 151 -7.56 -5.15 -6.95
CA GLY A 151 -7.28 -6.12 -5.90
C GLY A 151 -6.75 -5.45 -4.64
N ALA A 152 -6.24 -6.21 -3.70
CA ALA A 152 -5.62 -5.65 -2.50
C ALA A 152 -4.34 -4.87 -2.88
N SER A 153 -4.01 -3.84 -2.08
CA SER A 153 -2.76 -3.08 -2.22
C SER A 153 -1.56 -3.91 -1.76
N VAL A 154 -1.25 -4.95 -2.55
CA VAL A 154 -0.19 -5.93 -2.25
C VAL A 154 0.85 -5.92 -3.36
N GLY A 155 2.11 -6.06 -2.97
CA GLY A 155 3.23 -6.15 -3.89
C GLY A 155 3.73 -4.79 -4.40
N VAL A 156 4.79 -4.88 -5.18
CA VAL A 156 5.49 -3.73 -5.80
C VAL A 156 5.08 -3.58 -7.28
N ILE A 157 5.55 -2.52 -7.94
CA ILE A 157 5.26 -2.25 -9.35
C ILE A 157 5.49 -3.50 -10.23
N GLY A 158 6.60 -4.21 -10.04
CA GLY A 158 6.94 -5.40 -10.82
C GLY A 158 5.94 -6.57 -10.67
N SER A 159 5.34 -6.74 -9.51
CA SER A 159 4.38 -7.82 -9.27
C SER A 159 3.05 -7.63 -10.02
N ASN A 160 2.69 -6.39 -10.34
CA ASN A 160 1.47 -6.06 -11.08
C ASN A 160 1.63 -6.18 -12.60
N LYS A 161 2.86 -6.35 -13.11
CA LYS A 161 3.15 -6.40 -14.55
C LYS A 161 2.42 -7.54 -15.28
N ILE A 162 2.38 -8.71 -14.67
CA ILE A 162 1.75 -9.90 -15.28
C ILE A 162 0.23 -9.69 -15.41
N GLY A 163 -0.42 -9.25 -14.33
CA GLY A 163 -1.85 -8.95 -14.36
C GLY A 163 -2.21 -7.86 -15.38
N ALA A 164 -1.39 -6.81 -15.47
CA ALA A 164 -1.56 -5.76 -16.45
C ALA A 164 -1.46 -6.27 -17.90
N ALA A 165 -0.49 -7.12 -18.20
CA ALA A 165 -0.31 -7.69 -19.52
C ALA A 165 -1.50 -8.58 -19.95
N LEU A 166 -2.01 -9.40 -19.04
CA LEU A 166 -3.19 -10.23 -19.30
C LEU A 166 -4.44 -9.40 -19.55
N LEU A 167 -4.65 -8.35 -18.73
CA LEU A 167 -5.79 -7.44 -18.91
C LEU A 167 -5.71 -6.69 -20.25
N VAL A 168 -4.54 -6.17 -20.61
CA VAL A 168 -4.34 -5.47 -21.90
C VAL A 168 -4.63 -6.41 -23.08
N LYS A 169 -4.19 -7.67 -23.01
CA LYS A 169 -4.51 -8.67 -24.05
C LYS A 169 -6.03 -8.84 -24.19
N LYS A 170 -6.75 -9.01 -23.09
CA LYS A 170 -8.21 -9.12 -23.08
C LYS A 170 -8.87 -7.89 -23.68
N ILE A 171 -8.48 -6.68 -23.28
CA ILE A 171 -9.00 -5.41 -23.82
C ILE A 171 -8.79 -5.34 -25.33
N LEU A 172 -7.62 -5.70 -25.84
CA LEU A 172 -7.32 -5.65 -27.27
C LEU A 172 -8.16 -6.65 -28.08
N GLU A 173 -8.47 -7.81 -27.52
CA GLU A 173 -9.36 -8.80 -28.15
C GLU A 173 -10.80 -8.26 -28.20
N GLU A 174 -11.30 -7.66 -27.13
CA GLU A 174 -12.65 -7.06 -27.06
C GLU A 174 -12.80 -5.85 -27.99
N ILE A 175 -11.79 -4.98 -28.07
CA ILE A 175 -11.81 -3.81 -28.99
C ILE A 175 -11.86 -4.24 -30.45
N LYS A 176 -11.12 -5.29 -30.85
CA LYS A 176 -11.14 -5.80 -32.23
C LYS A 176 -12.53 -6.27 -32.66
N SER A 177 -13.33 -6.76 -31.73
CA SER A 177 -14.70 -7.21 -31.97
C SER A 177 -15.74 -6.08 -31.93
N SER A 178 -15.35 -4.89 -31.51
CA SER A 178 -16.25 -3.75 -31.30
C SER A 178 -16.41 -2.94 -32.58
N LYS A 179 -17.64 -2.80 -33.05
CA LYS A 179 -18.03 -1.90 -34.16
C LYS A 179 -18.37 -0.50 -33.63
N ASN A 180 -17.52 0.08 -32.79
CA ASN A 180 -17.81 1.38 -32.21
C ASN A 180 -17.62 2.52 -33.23
N SER A 181 -18.58 3.45 -33.26
CA SER A 181 -18.47 4.71 -33.99
C SER A 181 -17.31 5.56 -33.44
N PRO A 182 -16.70 6.42 -34.26
CA PRO A 182 -15.75 7.42 -33.81
C PRO A 182 -16.36 8.21 -32.63
N ARG A 183 -15.62 8.37 -31.55
CA ARG A 183 -16.04 9.21 -30.43
C ARG A 183 -15.66 10.65 -30.70
N GLU A 184 -16.37 11.55 -30.07
CA GLU A 184 -15.94 12.94 -29.94
C GLU A 184 -14.48 13.00 -29.54
N ASP A 185 -13.75 13.97 -30.08
CA ASP A 185 -12.38 14.21 -29.71
C ASP A 185 -12.33 14.57 -28.21
N LEU A 186 -11.59 13.79 -27.42
CA LEU A 186 -11.43 14.00 -26.00
C LEU A 186 -10.91 15.39 -25.66
N ILE A 187 -10.07 15.96 -26.52
CA ILE A 187 -9.52 17.30 -26.35
C ILE A 187 -10.62 18.37 -26.47
N SER A 188 -11.52 18.24 -27.45
CA SER A 188 -12.68 19.11 -27.60
C SER A 188 -13.57 19.03 -26.36
N PHE A 189 -13.86 17.81 -25.89
CA PHE A 189 -14.62 17.59 -24.64
C PHE A 189 -13.98 18.30 -23.44
N PHE A 190 -12.66 18.23 -23.25
CA PHE A 190 -11.98 18.92 -22.16
C PHE A 190 -12.11 20.44 -22.26
N LYS A 191 -11.96 21.01 -23.48
CA LYS A 191 -12.10 22.45 -23.72
C LYS A 191 -13.52 22.92 -23.45
N ASP A 192 -14.52 22.22 -23.97
CA ASP A 192 -15.94 22.60 -23.84
C ASP A 192 -16.42 22.54 -22.38
N ASN A 193 -15.79 21.70 -21.57
CA ASN A 193 -16.10 21.55 -20.16
C ASN A 193 -15.12 22.31 -19.22
N ASN A 194 -14.22 23.13 -19.74
CA ASN A 194 -13.20 23.85 -18.98
C ASN A 194 -12.37 22.93 -18.05
N ILE A 195 -12.03 21.74 -18.53
CA ILE A 195 -11.21 20.78 -17.80
C ILE A 195 -9.74 21.00 -18.15
N ASN A 196 -8.97 21.44 -17.18
CA ASN A 196 -7.51 21.51 -17.32
C ASN A 196 -6.92 20.10 -17.36
N TYR A 197 -6.01 19.87 -18.31
CA TYR A 197 -5.34 18.59 -18.47
C TYR A 197 -3.86 18.79 -18.80
N ILE A 198 -3.08 17.77 -18.57
CA ILE A 198 -1.65 17.73 -18.85
C ILE A 198 -1.41 16.74 -19.99
N ASP A 199 -1.01 17.25 -21.13
CA ASP A 199 -0.59 16.44 -22.28
C ASP A 199 0.86 15.95 -22.14
N LYS A 200 1.33 15.18 -23.11
CA LYS A 200 2.70 14.64 -23.10
C LYS A 200 3.78 15.73 -23.13
N SER A 201 3.53 16.83 -23.87
CA SER A 201 4.44 17.97 -23.97
C SER A 201 4.57 18.67 -22.62
N SER A 202 3.44 18.97 -22.01
CA SER A 202 3.37 19.58 -20.67
C SER A 202 3.99 18.69 -19.61
N TRP A 203 3.77 17.39 -19.68
CA TRP A 203 4.43 16.46 -18.76
C TRP A 203 5.96 16.44 -18.91
N ASN A 204 6.49 16.51 -20.12
CA ASN A 204 7.94 16.62 -20.35
C ASN A 204 8.49 17.91 -19.68
N LYS A 205 7.81 19.05 -19.84
CA LYS A 205 8.21 20.31 -19.17
C LYS A 205 8.23 20.17 -17.65
N ILE A 206 7.22 19.52 -17.06
CA ILE A 206 7.20 19.22 -15.62
C ILE A 206 8.42 18.39 -15.23
N ASN A 207 8.71 17.33 -15.97
CA ASN A 207 9.85 16.46 -15.72
C ASN A 207 11.17 17.21 -15.75
N ASP A 208 11.36 18.10 -16.72
CA ASP A 208 12.57 18.91 -16.87
C ASP A 208 12.71 19.91 -15.70
N ILE A 209 11.60 20.55 -15.28
CA ILE A 209 11.56 21.43 -14.11
C ILE A 209 11.95 20.66 -12.85
N GLU A 210 11.34 19.50 -12.61
CA GLU A 210 11.62 18.67 -11.43
C GLU A 210 13.07 18.20 -11.37
N GLN A 211 13.68 17.86 -12.52
CA GLN A 211 15.09 17.48 -12.60
C GLN A 211 16.04 18.66 -12.41
N SER A 212 15.76 19.80 -13.05
CA SER A 212 16.61 20.99 -12.95
C SER A 212 16.62 21.60 -11.54
N GLN A 213 15.57 21.42 -10.76
CA GLN A 213 15.44 21.90 -9.38
C GLN A 213 15.94 20.90 -8.34
N ALA A 214 16.45 19.75 -8.75
CA ALA A 214 16.95 18.72 -7.83
C ALA A 214 18.25 19.18 -7.16
N ASP A 215 18.36 18.95 -5.85
CA ASP A 215 19.61 19.08 -5.13
C ASP A 215 20.62 18.02 -5.59
N LYS A 216 21.93 18.27 -5.43
CA LYS A 216 23.03 17.42 -5.95
C LYS A 216 22.92 15.93 -5.65
N ASN A 217 22.23 15.56 -4.57
CA ASN A 217 22.10 14.16 -4.13
C ASN A 217 20.76 13.50 -4.53
N PHE A 218 19.92 14.20 -5.28
CA PHE A 218 18.59 13.71 -5.66
C PHE A 218 18.40 13.75 -7.17
N THR A 219 17.64 12.78 -7.68
CA THR A 219 17.35 12.69 -9.12
C THR A 219 16.32 13.72 -9.58
N ARG A 220 15.46 14.19 -8.67
CA ARG A 220 14.44 15.22 -8.95
C ARG A 220 13.85 15.82 -7.67
N LYS A 221 13.34 17.04 -7.77
CA LYS A 221 12.51 17.67 -6.75
C LYS A 221 11.06 17.73 -7.25
N LYS A 222 10.20 16.88 -6.68
CA LYS A 222 8.82 16.74 -7.12
C LYS A 222 7.99 18.01 -6.92
N LEU A 223 7.21 18.39 -7.94
CA LEU A 223 6.12 19.34 -7.81
C LEU A 223 4.91 18.59 -7.25
N VAL A 224 4.51 18.89 -6.02
CA VAL A 224 3.46 18.15 -5.30
C VAL A 224 2.09 18.86 -5.33
N ASN A 225 2.06 20.14 -5.61
CA ASN A 225 0.82 20.92 -5.66
C ASN A 225 0.36 21.06 -7.11
N ILE A 226 -0.88 20.67 -7.38
CA ILE A 226 -1.47 20.71 -8.73
C ILE A 226 -1.61 22.14 -9.24
N GLU A 227 -1.97 23.09 -8.38
CA GLU A 227 -2.11 24.51 -8.75
C GLU A 227 -0.77 25.10 -9.16
N ASP A 228 0.31 24.76 -8.46
CA ASP A 228 1.66 25.18 -8.82
C ASP A 228 2.11 24.58 -10.16
N ILE A 229 1.70 23.35 -10.45
CA ILE A 229 1.97 22.70 -11.73
C ILE A 229 1.29 23.46 -12.86
N PHE A 230 -0.01 23.72 -12.77
CA PHE A 230 -0.74 24.47 -13.79
C PHE A 230 -0.18 25.89 -13.97
N LYS A 231 0.12 26.60 -12.88
CA LYS A 231 0.75 27.92 -12.92
C LYS A 231 2.10 27.90 -13.64
N LYS A 232 2.96 26.91 -13.38
CA LYS A 232 4.26 26.76 -14.05
C LYS A 232 4.14 26.41 -15.53
N LEU A 233 3.07 25.77 -15.93
CA LEU A 233 2.75 25.43 -17.32
C LEU A 233 1.99 26.54 -18.05
N SER A 234 1.54 27.58 -17.36
CA SER A 234 0.66 28.64 -17.88
C SER A 234 -0.67 28.10 -18.44
N ILE A 235 -1.27 27.12 -17.73
CA ILE A 235 -2.57 26.48 -18.06
C ILE A 235 -3.58 26.83 -16.97
#